data_7c4f810e3cf77125dcf9cb15203ea29b
#
_entry.id   7c4f810e3cf77125dcf9cb15203ea29b
#
_cell.length_a   1.000
_cell.length_b   1.000
_cell.length_c   1.000
_cell.angle_alpha   90.00
_cell.angle_beta   90.00
_cell.angle_gamma   90.00
#
_symmetry.space_group_name_H-M   'P 1'
#
loop_
_entity.id
_entity.type
_entity.pdbx_description
1 polymer ?
#
loop_
_entity_poly.entity_id
_entity_poly.type
_entity_poly.pdbx_seq_one_letter_code
_entity_poly.pdbx_strand_id
1 'polypeptide(L)'
;MFKLTRALFCAATLLTAGLAQAAEPIVIKFAHVVAENTPKGQGALLFKKLAEERLPGRVKVEVYPNSSLFGDGKEMEALLLGDVQMLAPSLAKFEQYTKQIQIYDLPFLFNDMAAVDRFQAAQGKALLSAMQGKGILGLAYWHNGLKQISANKALHVPGDARGLKFRVQASSVLEEQFKAIRANPRKMSFAEVYQGLQTGTVNGTENTWSNYESQKVNEVQKYFTESNHGLIDYMVITNSKFWDGLPPDIRSELEKIMAEVTVEVNKQAEALNQSAKQKIIDAKTSEIIELTPQERAQWREAMKPVWKKFEGEIGADLIDAADKSNQP
;
A
#
# COMPACT_ATOMS: atom_id res chain seq x y z
N MET A 1 -56.02 69.80 38.64
CA MET A 1 -54.92 69.08 39.27
C MET A 1 -54.51 67.98 38.35
N PHE A 2 -53.43 68.14 37.57
CA PHE A 2 -52.92 67.23 36.57
C PHE A 2 -51.85 66.35 37.22
N LYS A 3 -51.99 65.03 37.16
CA LYS A 3 -50.91 64.09 37.51
C LYS A 3 -50.30 63.52 36.23
N LEU A 4 -49.04 63.87 35.96
CA LEU A 4 -48.21 63.29 34.92
C LEU A 4 -47.78 61.87 35.35
N THR A 5 -48.08 60.85 34.53
CA THR A 5 -47.53 59.51 34.66
C THR A 5 -46.38 59.41 33.64
N ARG A 6 -45.14 59.19 34.14
CA ARG A 6 -43.97 58.91 33.35
C ARG A 6 -43.98 57.41 33.02
N ALA A 7 -44.05 57.07 31.75
CA ALA A 7 -43.81 55.72 31.24
C ALA A 7 -42.29 55.47 31.03
N LEU A 8 -41.70 54.53 31.77
CA LEU A 8 -40.33 54.05 31.53
C LEU A 8 -40.38 53.03 30.38
N PHE A 9 -39.72 53.41 29.29
CA PHE A 9 -39.44 52.41 28.18
C PHE A 9 -38.16 51.69 28.51
N CYS A 10 -38.25 50.42 28.99
CA CYS A 10 -37.12 49.52 29.07
C CYS A 10 -36.86 48.92 27.69
N ALA A 11 -35.81 49.37 27.02
CA ALA A 11 -35.30 48.73 25.81
C ALA A 11 -34.54 47.48 26.21
N ALA A 12 -35.17 46.32 26.06
CA ALA A 12 -34.52 45.03 26.18
C ALA A 12 -33.75 44.72 24.89
N THR A 13 -32.43 44.97 24.88
CA THR A 13 -31.51 44.55 23.85
C THR A 13 -31.36 43.03 23.94
N LEU A 14 -32.07 42.28 23.10
CA LEU A 14 -31.85 40.84 22.89
C LEU A 14 -30.49 40.68 22.20
N LEU A 15 -29.44 40.34 22.96
CA LEU A 15 -28.23 39.75 22.43
C LEU A 15 -28.59 38.34 21.90
N THR A 16 -28.87 38.22 20.60
CA THR A 16 -28.82 36.96 19.91
C THR A 16 -27.36 36.55 19.80
N ALA A 17 -26.87 35.82 20.81
CA ALA A 17 -25.65 35.02 20.68
C ALA A 17 -25.95 33.96 19.59
N GLY A 18 -25.53 34.25 18.37
CA GLY A 18 -25.51 33.24 17.30
C GLY A 18 -24.65 32.09 17.79
N LEU A 19 -25.29 31.01 18.18
CA LEU A 19 -24.63 29.73 18.31
C LEU A 19 -24.05 29.43 16.93
N ALA A 20 -22.75 29.71 16.75
CA ALA A 20 -22.00 29.20 15.62
C ALA A 20 -22.10 27.69 15.72
N GLN A 21 -23.02 27.11 14.95
CA GLN A 21 -23.14 25.67 14.82
C GLN A 21 -21.80 25.22 14.22
N ALA A 22 -20.95 24.59 15.01
CA ALA A 22 -19.70 24.04 14.53
C ALA A 22 -20.07 23.10 13.37
N ALA A 23 -19.54 23.38 12.19
CA ALA A 23 -19.75 22.50 11.05
C ALA A 23 -19.29 21.09 11.44
N GLU A 24 -20.06 20.07 11.05
CA GLU A 24 -19.65 18.68 11.30
C GLU A 24 -18.28 18.41 10.67
N PRO A 25 -17.41 17.65 11.35
CA PRO A 25 -16.08 17.37 10.84
C PRO A 25 -16.17 16.57 9.54
N ILE A 26 -15.27 16.86 8.62
CA ILE A 26 -15.08 16.06 7.40
C ILE A 26 -14.56 14.69 7.83
N VAL A 27 -15.34 13.65 7.55
CA VAL A 27 -14.95 12.26 7.87
C VAL A 27 -14.13 11.71 6.72
N ILE A 28 -12.91 11.24 7.04
CA ILE A 28 -12.00 10.56 6.11
C ILE A 28 -11.91 9.09 6.54
N LYS A 29 -12.59 8.21 5.83
CA LYS A 29 -12.42 6.76 6.01
C LYS A 29 -11.18 6.34 5.26
N PHE A 30 -10.20 5.79 5.98
CA PHE A 30 -8.96 5.28 5.44
C PHE A 30 -8.91 3.76 5.63
N ALA A 31 -9.12 3.00 4.56
CA ALA A 31 -9.15 1.54 4.62
C ALA A 31 -7.87 0.91 4.04
N HIS A 32 -7.46 -0.20 4.61
CA HIS A 32 -6.35 -1.01 4.10
C HIS A 32 -6.48 -2.49 4.50
N VAL A 33 -5.76 -3.37 3.79
CA VAL A 33 -5.92 -4.83 3.93
C VAL A 33 -4.95 -5.48 4.92
N VAL A 34 -3.96 -4.74 5.44
CA VAL A 34 -2.91 -5.27 6.33
C VAL A 34 -3.19 -4.94 7.80
N ALA A 35 -2.44 -5.55 8.71
CA ALA A 35 -2.53 -5.27 10.14
C ALA A 35 -1.93 -3.90 10.50
N GLU A 36 -2.32 -3.37 11.65
CA GLU A 36 -1.86 -2.05 12.15
C GLU A 36 -0.36 -2.01 12.46
N ASN A 37 0.25 -3.13 12.81
CA ASN A 37 1.68 -3.24 13.13
C ASN A 37 2.60 -3.31 11.90
N THR A 38 2.06 -3.23 10.69
CA THR A 38 2.84 -3.14 9.44
C THR A 38 3.20 -1.68 9.12
N PRO A 39 4.21 -1.41 8.23
CA PRO A 39 4.56 -0.04 7.85
C PRO A 39 3.34 0.79 7.41
N LYS A 40 2.52 0.25 6.52
CA LYS A 40 1.29 0.91 6.06
C LYS A 40 0.27 1.14 7.19
N GLY A 41 0.08 0.16 8.06
CA GLY A 41 -0.84 0.28 9.20
C GLY A 41 -0.41 1.40 10.14
N GLN A 42 0.88 1.46 10.48
CA GLN A 42 1.45 2.54 11.30
C GLN A 42 1.31 3.90 10.60
N GLY A 43 1.52 3.95 9.29
CA GLY A 43 1.33 5.18 8.50
C GLY A 43 -0.12 5.69 8.56
N ALA A 44 -1.11 4.82 8.41
CA ALA A 44 -2.53 5.20 8.49
C ALA A 44 -2.90 5.74 9.87
N LEU A 45 -2.39 5.13 10.95
CA LEU A 45 -2.59 5.60 12.32
C LEU A 45 -1.89 6.93 12.59
N LEU A 46 -0.67 7.13 12.08
CA LEU A 46 0.05 8.40 12.20
C LEU A 46 -0.65 9.52 11.43
N PHE A 47 -1.14 9.23 10.21
CA PHE A 47 -1.94 10.18 9.43
C PHE A 47 -3.19 10.61 10.21
N LYS A 48 -3.94 9.65 10.78
CA LYS A 48 -5.10 9.93 11.65
C LYS A 48 -4.72 10.86 12.78
N LYS A 49 -3.68 10.51 13.54
CA LYS A 49 -3.22 11.28 14.70
C LYS A 49 -2.92 12.72 14.32
N LEU A 50 -2.07 12.94 13.32
CA LEU A 50 -1.65 14.29 12.92
C LEU A 50 -2.79 15.09 12.31
N ALA A 51 -3.69 14.48 11.54
CA ALA A 51 -4.84 15.15 10.95
C ALA A 51 -5.81 15.65 12.02
N GLU A 52 -6.15 14.81 13.00
CA GLU A 52 -7.06 15.18 14.09
C GLU A 52 -6.42 16.19 15.08
N GLU A 53 -5.09 16.13 15.31
CA GLU A 53 -4.36 17.09 16.15
C GLU A 53 -4.24 18.46 15.50
N ARG A 54 -4.00 18.55 14.18
CA ARG A 54 -3.76 19.82 13.48
C ARG A 54 -5.04 20.46 12.92
N LEU A 55 -6.09 19.65 12.75
CA LEU A 55 -7.40 20.09 12.26
C LEU A 55 -8.52 19.72 13.25
N PRO A 56 -8.39 20.14 14.53
CA PRO A 56 -9.31 19.72 15.59
C PRO A 56 -10.75 20.17 15.29
N GLY A 57 -11.70 19.21 15.38
CA GLY A 57 -13.11 19.46 15.12
C GLY A 57 -13.45 19.70 13.64
N ARG A 58 -12.46 19.78 12.74
CA ARG A 58 -12.66 20.00 11.30
C ARG A 58 -12.51 18.74 10.48
N VAL A 59 -11.65 17.80 10.93
CA VAL A 59 -11.40 16.51 10.28
C VAL A 59 -11.47 15.41 11.32
N LYS A 60 -12.07 14.29 10.93
CA LYS A 60 -12.07 13.03 11.67
C LYS A 60 -11.58 11.92 10.74
N VAL A 61 -10.55 11.18 11.13
CA VAL A 61 -10.02 10.05 10.33
C VAL A 61 -10.43 8.73 10.99
N GLU A 62 -11.09 7.88 10.23
CA GLU A 62 -11.49 6.54 10.65
C GLU A 62 -10.64 5.51 9.90
N VAL A 63 -9.73 4.82 10.61
CA VAL A 63 -8.85 3.81 10.02
C VAL A 63 -9.52 2.44 10.10
N TYR A 64 -9.54 1.73 8.97
CA TYR A 64 -10.12 0.40 8.83
C TYR A 64 -9.06 -0.60 8.34
N PRO A 65 -8.33 -1.27 9.26
CA PRO A 65 -7.30 -2.23 8.93
C PRO A 65 -7.88 -3.61 8.62
N ASN A 66 -7.02 -4.56 8.20
CA ASN A 66 -7.33 -5.99 8.05
C ASN A 66 -8.52 -6.28 7.13
N SER A 67 -8.72 -5.49 6.06
CA SER A 67 -9.90 -5.63 5.18
C SER A 67 -11.25 -5.46 5.88
N SER A 68 -11.30 -4.77 7.02
CA SER A 68 -12.50 -4.68 7.86
C SER A 68 -13.63 -3.86 7.23
N LEU A 69 -13.32 -2.94 6.31
CA LEU A 69 -14.32 -2.17 5.57
C LEU A 69 -14.43 -2.68 4.13
N PHE A 70 -13.33 -2.73 3.40
CA PHE A 70 -13.23 -3.26 2.04
C PHE A 70 -11.97 -4.11 1.91
N GLY A 71 -12.09 -5.26 1.24
CA GLY A 71 -10.98 -6.13 0.90
C GLY A 71 -10.48 -5.95 -0.53
N ASP A 72 -9.43 -6.70 -0.88
CA ASP A 72 -8.85 -6.75 -2.21
C ASP A 72 -9.92 -6.98 -3.30
N GLY A 73 -9.91 -6.13 -4.31
CA GLY A 73 -10.80 -6.23 -5.46
C GLY A 73 -12.10 -5.43 -5.32
N LYS A 74 -12.42 -4.88 -4.14
CA LYS A 74 -13.58 -4.01 -3.93
C LYS A 74 -13.23 -2.60 -3.47
N GLU A 75 -12.07 -2.42 -2.86
CA GLU A 75 -11.65 -1.14 -2.31
C GLU A 75 -11.56 -0.02 -3.36
N MET A 76 -11.09 -0.32 -4.57
CA MET A 76 -10.95 0.67 -5.64
C MET A 76 -12.30 1.16 -6.17
N GLU A 77 -13.27 0.25 -6.30
CA GLU A 77 -14.63 0.60 -6.67
C GLU A 77 -15.29 1.47 -5.59
N ALA A 78 -15.14 1.08 -4.31
CA ALA A 78 -15.64 1.85 -3.17
C ALA A 78 -15.04 3.26 -3.10
N LEU A 79 -13.75 3.44 -3.44
CA LEU A 79 -13.11 4.75 -3.53
C LEU A 79 -13.77 5.61 -4.62
N LEU A 80 -13.98 5.05 -5.80
CA LEU A 80 -14.58 5.77 -6.93
C LEU A 80 -16.05 6.16 -6.67
N LEU A 81 -16.77 5.34 -5.92
CA LEU A 81 -18.16 5.63 -5.49
C LEU A 81 -18.22 6.64 -4.33
N GLY A 82 -17.10 6.85 -3.61
CA GLY A 82 -17.04 7.76 -2.46
C GLY A 82 -17.39 7.11 -1.12
N ASP A 83 -17.54 5.79 -1.07
CA ASP A 83 -17.83 5.03 0.16
C ASP A 83 -16.65 5.01 1.12
N VAL A 84 -15.43 5.17 0.59
CA VAL A 84 -14.17 5.35 1.31
C VAL A 84 -13.40 6.52 0.67
N GLN A 85 -12.71 7.33 1.50
CA GLN A 85 -12.03 8.54 1.03
C GLN A 85 -10.56 8.31 0.72
N MET A 86 -9.90 7.40 1.44
CA MET A 86 -8.48 7.11 1.26
C MET A 86 -8.21 5.60 1.30
N LEU A 87 -7.28 5.17 0.47
CA LEU A 87 -6.75 3.80 0.42
C LEU A 87 -5.23 3.85 0.30
N ALA A 88 -4.57 2.73 0.59
CA ALA A 88 -3.16 2.52 0.26
C ALA A 88 -2.97 1.10 -0.34
N PRO A 89 -3.51 0.82 -1.54
CA PRO A 89 -3.33 -0.47 -2.19
C PRO A 89 -1.90 -0.67 -2.67
N SER A 90 -1.51 -1.96 -2.82
CA SER A 90 -0.27 -2.32 -3.48
C SER A 90 -0.27 -1.85 -4.93
N LEU A 91 0.90 -1.44 -5.44
CA LEU A 91 1.07 -0.98 -6.82
C LEU A 91 0.64 -2.04 -7.85
N ALA A 92 0.70 -3.31 -7.51
CA ALA A 92 0.21 -4.42 -8.32
C ALA A 92 -1.30 -4.37 -8.68
N LYS A 93 -2.08 -3.53 -7.99
CA LYS A 93 -3.54 -3.45 -8.18
C LYS A 93 -3.99 -2.40 -9.19
N PHE A 94 -3.04 -1.65 -9.76
CA PHE A 94 -3.36 -0.53 -10.64
C PHE A 94 -3.36 -0.85 -12.13
N GLU A 95 -3.10 -2.10 -12.55
CA GLU A 95 -2.95 -2.43 -13.97
C GLU A 95 -4.18 -2.11 -14.85
N GLN A 96 -5.39 -2.08 -14.25
CA GLN A 96 -6.64 -1.71 -14.93
C GLN A 96 -6.78 -0.20 -15.10
N TYR A 97 -6.05 0.58 -14.30
CA TYR A 97 -6.12 2.04 -14.30
C TYR A 97 -4.97 2.67 -15.08
N THR A 98 -3.78 2.11 -14.97
CA THR A 98 -2.60 2.51 -15.75
C THR A 98 -1.64 1.34 -15.91
N LYS A 99 -1.15 1.12 -17.14
CA LYS A 99 -0.21 0.04 -17.44
C LYS A 99 1.21 0.34 -16.96
N GLN A 100 1.59 1.61 -16.93
CA GLN A 100 2.93 2.04 -16.52
C GLN A 100 3.28 1.64 -15.09
N ILE A 101 2.30 1.59 -14.18
CA ILE A 101 2.53 1.22 -12.78
C ILE A 101 3.01 -0.23 -12.61
N GLN A 102 2.78 -1.10 -13.62
CA GLN A 102 3.28 -2.47 -13.63
C GLN A 102 4.81 -2.56 -13.61
N ILE A 103 5.52 -1.43 -13.81
CA ILE A 103 6.98 -1.33 -13.65
C ILE A 103 7.44 -1.88 -12.29
N TYR A 104 6.68 -1.64 -11.23
CA TYR A 104 7.02 -2.07 -9.88
C TYR A 104 6.82 -3.57 -9.64
N ASP A 105 6.13 -4.27 -10.54
CA ASP A 105 5.93 -5.72 -10.47
C ASP A 105 6.99 -6.51 -11.26
N LEU A 106 7.82 -5.84 -12.08
CA LEU A 106 8.85 -6.53 -12.84
C LEU A 106 9.88 -7.20 -11.91
N PRO A 107 10.12 -8.51 -12.10
CA PRO A 107 10.98 -9.26 -11.19
C PRO A 107 12.44 -8.80 -11.29
N PHE A 108 13.11 -8.67 -10.14
CA PHE A 108 14.53 -8.27 -10.02
C PHE A 108 14.88 -6.95 -10.73
N LEU A 109 13.91 -6.06 -10.92
CA LEU A 109 14.15 -4.77 -11.56
C LEU A 109 14.92 -3.83 -10.62
N PHE A 110 14.50 -3.73 -9.35
CA PHE A 110 15.17 -2.93 -8.35
C PHE A 110 16.05 -3.81 -7.45
N ASN A 111 17.30 -3.41 -7.26
CA ASN A 111 18.25 -4.16 -6.42
C ASN A 111 17.99 -3.96 -4.91
N ASP A 112 17.54 -2.77 -4.54
CA ASP A 112 17.28 -2.34 -3.16
C ASP A 112 16.24 -1.20 -3.11
N MET A 113 15.88 -0.79 -1.89
CA MET A 113 14.93 0.31 -1.70
C MET A 113 15.50 1.67 -2.10
N ALA A 114 16.83 1.86 -2.03
CA ALA A 114 17.46 3.10 -2.47
C ALA A 114 17.32 3.31 -4.00
N ALA A 115 17.34 2.22 -4.78
CA ALA A 115 17.02 2.26 -6.21
C ALA A 115 15.56 2.67 -6.45
N VAL A 116 14.64 2.16 -5.65
CA VAL A 116 13.22 2.55 -5.70
C VAL A 116 13.07 4.04 -5.39
N ASP A 117 13.73 4.55 -4.36
CA ASP A 117 13.71 5.97 -3.99
C ASP A 117 14.21 6.85 -5.14
N ARG A 118 15.34 6.51 -5.77
CA ARG A 118 15.87 7.25 -6.92
C ARG A 118 14.90 7.24 -8.09
N PHE A 119 14.30 6.10 -8.38
CA PHE A 119 13.30 5.98 -9.44
C PHE A 119 12.07 6.82 -9.15
N GLN A 120 11.52 6.74 -7.93
CA GLN A 120 10.35 7.51 -7.52
C GLN A 120 10.63 9.02 -7.50
N ALA A 121 11.83 9.44 -7.11
CA ALA A 121 12.23 10.85 -7.18
C ALA A 121 12.21 11.39 -8.63
N ALA A 122 12.61 10.56 -9.60
CA ALA A 122 12.68 10.96 -11.01
C ALA A 122 11.32 10.80 -11.75
N GLN A 123 10.60 9.71 -11.52
CA GLN A 123 9.42 9.32 -12.31
C GLN A 123 8.12 9.28 -11.49
N GLY A 124 8.21 9.27 -10.17
CA GLY A 124 7.08 8.99 -9.29
C GLY A 124 5.95 10.00 -9.41
N LYS A 125 6.24 11.28 -9.57
CA LYS A 125 5.22 12.32 -9.70
C LYS A 125 4.30 12.10 -10.91
N ALA A 126 4.87 11.70 -12.05
CA ALA A 126 4.09 11.41 -13.25
C ALA A 126 3.18 10.20 -13.04
N LEU A 127 3.70 9.15 -12.39
CA LEU A 127 2.94 7.93 -12.09
C LEU A 127 1.83 8.17 -11.05
N LEU A 128 2.05 9.02 -10.02
CA LEU A 128 0.99 9.43 -9.07
C LEU A 128 -0.18 10.11 -9.77
N SER A 129 0.10 10.89 -10.82
CA SER A 129 -0.91 11.64 -11.58
C SER A 129 -1.58 10.83 -12.69
N ALA A 130 -1.04 9.66 -13.05
CA ALA A 130 -1.45 8.90 -14.24
C ALA A 130 -2.92 8.46 -14.25
N MET A 131 -3.57 8.44 -13.08
CA MET A 131 -4.95 7.98 -12.92
C MET A 131 -5.95 9.10 -12.60
N GLN A 132 -5.49 10.35 -12.56
CA GLN A 132 -6.35 11.50 -12.19
C GLN A 132 -7.56 11.64 -13.12
N GLY A 133 -7.38 11.42 -14.43
CA GLY A 133 -8.47 11.39 -15.41
C GLY A 133 -9.50 10.27 -15.20
N LYS A 134 -9.21 9.29 -14.34
CA LYS A 134 -10.10 8.19 -13.94
C LYS A 134 -10.69 8.38 -12.53
N GLY A 135 -10.55 9.57 -11.96
CA GLY A 135 -11.09 9.91 -10.64
C GLY A 135 -10.24 9.45 -9.46
N ILE A 136 -9.01 9.01 -9.69
CA ILE A 136 -8.08 8.54 -8.66
C ILE A 136 -6.88 9.49 -8.63
N LEU A 137 -6.61 10.10 -7.48
CA LEU A 137 -5.43 10.93 -7.22
C LEU A 137 -4.45 10.17 -6.33
N GLY A 138 -3.21 9.98 -6.82
CA GLY A 138 -2.11 9.50 -6.02
C GLY A 138 -1.53 10.61 -5.15
N LEU A 139 -1.38 10.35 -3.85
CA LEU A 139 -0.87 11.32 -2.88
C LEU A 139 0.58 11.04 -2.49
N ALA A 140 0.96 9.76 -2.32
CA ALA A 140 2.28 9.37 -1.86
C ALA A 140 2.59 7.91 -2.19
N TYR A 141 3.89 7.57 -2.12
CA TYR A 141 4.38 6.19 -2.08
C TYR A 141 4.78 5.83 -0.66
N TRP A 142 4.24 4.73 -0.16
CA TRP A 142 4.63 4.16 1.13
C TRP A 142 5.33 2.83 0.93
N HIS A 143 6.56 2.74 1.44
CA HIS A 143 7.36 1.54 1.32
C HIS A 143 6.83 0.41 2.21
N ASN A 144 6.95 -0.81 1.70
CA ASN A 144 6.96 -1.99 2.54
C ASN A 144 8.33 -2.68 2.42
N GLY A 145 8.73 -3.10 1.22
CA GLY A 145 10.06 -3.67 1.01
C GLY A 145 10.12 -4.75 -0.06
N LEU A 146 11.25 -5.44 -0.11
CA LEU A 146 11.47 -6.52 -1.07
C LEU A 146 10.72 -7.79 -0.65
N LYS A 147 10.21 -8.52 -1.64
CA LYS A 147 9.44 -9.75 -1.48
C LYS A 147 10.34 -10.98 -1.37
N GLN A 148 9.88 -11.90 -0.56
CA GLN A 148 10.42 -13.24 -0.39
C GLN A 148 9.41 -14.26 -0.89
N ILE A 149 9.85 -15.50 -1.19
CA ILE A 149 8.95 -16.58 -1.60
C ILE A 149 8.80 -17.56 -0.44
N SER A 150 7.57 -17.90 -0.04
CA SER A 150 7.32 -19.00 0.88
C SER A 150 6.74 -20.22 0.15
N ALA A 151 7.05 -21.41 0.63
CA ALA A 151 6.51 -22.65 0.09
C ALA A 151 6.48 -23.79 1.12
N ASN A 152 5.78 -24.88 0.77
CA ASN A 152 5.76 -26.11 1.57
C ASN A 152 7.01 -26.98 1.38
N LYS A 153 7.88 -26.61 0.45
CA LYS A 153 9.17 -27.28 0.20
C LYS A 153 10.26 -26.23 0.01
N ALA A 154 11.49 -26.62 0.25
CA ALA A 154 12.66 -25.78 0.03
C ALA A 154 12.78 -25.38 -1.45
N LEU A 155 13.06 -24.10 -1.71
CA LEU A 155 13.23 -23.54 -3.05
C LEU A 155 14.61 -22.89 -3.14
N HIS A 156 15.58 -23.59 -3.72
CA HIS A 156 16.92 -23.08 -3.98
C HIS A 156 17.05 -22.53 -5.41
N VAL A 157 16.46 -23.22 -6.36
CA VAL A 157 16.51 -22.86 -7.79
C VAL A 157 15.10 -22.77 -8.38
N PRO A 158 14.89 -22.06 -9.50
CA PRO A 158 13.56 -21.93 -10.12
C PRO A 158 12.87 -23.25 -10.41
N GLY A 159 13.64 -24.29 -10.74
CA GLY A 159 13.13 -25.63 -10.99
C GLY A 159 12.39 -26.26 -9.81
N ASP A 160 12.70 -25.86 -8.58
CA ASP A 160 12.05 -26.36 -7.37
C ASP A 160 10.60 -25.89 -7.26
N ALA A 161 10.25 -24.74 -7.86
CA ALA A 161 8.91 -24.21 -7.88
C ALA A 161 7.98 -24.85 -8.92
N ARG A 162 8.54 -25.70 -9.81
CA ARG A 162 7.79 -26.32 -10.91
C ARG A 162 6.56 -27.07 -10.40
N GLY A 163 5.39 -26.71 -10.97
CA GLY A 163 4.10 -27.34 -10.68
C GLY A 163 3.45 -26.89 -9.37
N LEU A 164 4.15 -26.18 -8.50
CA LEU A 164 3.56 -25.62 -7.27
C LEU A 164 2.57 -24.51 -7.61
N LYS A 165 1.52 -24.41 -6.80
CA LYS A 165 0.52 -23.35 -6.90
C LYS A 165 0.94 -22.19 -5.99
N PHE A 166 1.16 -21.02 -6.57
CA PHE A 166 1.51 -19.82 -5.79
C PHE A 166 0.36 -18.81 -5.80
N ARG A 167 0.01 -18.32 -4.63
CA ARG A 167 -0.82 -17.14 -4.54
C ARG A 167 -0.05 -15.93 -5.03
N VAL A 168 -0.69 -15.14 -5.89
CA VAL A 168 -0.19 -13.83 -6.34
C VAL A 168 -1.29 -12.77 -6.17
N GLN A 169 -0.88 -11.50 -6.15
CA GLN A 169 -1.80 -10.37 -6.22
C GLN A 169 -2.45 -10.29 -7.62
N ALA A 170 -3.45 -9.44 -7.79
CA ALA A 170 -4.18 -9.28 -9.05
C ALA A 170 -3.33 -8.47 -10.07
N SER A 171 -2.25 -9.07 -10.55
CA SER A 171 -1.33 -8.51 -11.55
C SER A 171 -0.99 -9.55 -12.59
N SER A 172 -1.04 -9.16 -13.86
CA SER A 172 -0.64 -10.02 -14.98
C SER A 172 0.88 -10.21 -15.03
N VAL A 173 1.67 -9.22 -14.60
CA VAL A 173 3.13 -9.35 -14.49
C VAL A 173 3.49 -10.42 -13.46
N LEU A 174 2.87 -10.40 -12.28
CA LEU A 174 3.11 -11.41 -11.23
C LEU A 174 2.69 -12.82 -11.68
N GLU A 175 1.59 -12.95 -12.42
CA GLU A 175 1.23 -14.24 -13.00
C GLU A 175 2.31 -14.75 -13.95
N GLU A 176 2.80 -13.93 -14.86
CA GLU A 176 3.81 -14.32 -15.84
C GLU A 176 5.16 -14.64 -15.17
N GLN A 177 5.50 -13.94 -14.11
CA GLN A 177 6.70 -14.22 -13.30
C GLN A 177 6.70 -15.67 -12.77
N PHE A 178 5.60 -16.13 -12.20
CA PHE A 178 5.50 -17.50 -11.71
C PHE A 178 5.34 -18.53 -12.83
N LYS A 179 4.69 -18.16 -13.95
CA LYS A 179 4.66 -19.04 -15.14
C LYS A 179 6.05 -19.23 -15.75
N ALA A 180 6.91 -18.19 -15.74
CA ALA A 180 8.28 -18.26 -16.26
C ALA A 180 9.11 -19.33 -15.54
N ILE A 181 8.86 -19.57 -14.26
CA ILE A 181 9.49 -20.64 -13.46
C ILE A 181 8.66 -21.94 -13.45
N ARG A 182 7.69 -22.08 -14.36
CA ARG A 182 6.82 -23.27 -14.52
C ARG A 182 5.98 -23.58 -13.28
N ALA A 183 5.70 -22.58 -12.45
CA ALA A 183 4.73 -22.66 -11.36
C ALA A 183 3.31 -22.30 -11.85
N ASN A 184 2.31 -22.51 -11.00
CA ASN A 184 0.91 -22.25 -11.28
C ASN A 184 0.42 -21.08 -10.43
N PRO A 185 0.44 -19.84 -10.92
CA PRO A 185 -0.05 -18.69 -10.17
C PRO A 185 -1.58 -18.76 -9.97
N ARG A 186 -2.02 -18.27 -8.81
CA ARG A 186 -3.43 -18.12 -8.42
C ARG A 186 -3.66 -16.75 -7.84
N LYS A 187 -4.45 -15.91 -8.50
CA LYS A 187 -4.91 -14.63 -7.95
C LYS A 187 -5.83 -14.91 -6.77
N MET A 188 -5.53 -14.31 -5.63
CA MET A 188 -6.30 -14.49 -4.40
C MET A 188 -6.16 -13.25 -3.52
N SER A 189 -7.23 -12.85 -2.83
CA SER A 189 -7.20 -11.71 -1.91
C SER A 189 -6.22 -11.96 -0.74
N PHE A 190 -5.71 -10.86 -0.15
CA PHE A 190 -4.77 -10.98 0.96
C PHE A 190 -5.39 -11.65 2.19
N ALA A 191 -6.66 -11.40 2.46
CA ALA A 191 -7.40 -11.99 3.58
C ALA A 191 -7.54 -13.53 3.46
N GLU A 192 -7.49 -14.09 2.25
CA GLU A 192 -7.65 -15.54 2.01
C GLU A 192 -6.33 -16.31 2.05
N VAL A 193 -5.18 -15.62 2.10
CA VAL A 193 -3.86 -16.25 1.93
C VAL A 193 -3.59 -17.29 3.00
N TYR A 194 -3.76 -16.95 4.28
CA TYR A 194 -3.50 -17.90 5.38
C TYR A 194 -4.30 -19.20 5.21
N GLN A 195 -5.61 -19.07 5.00
CA GLN A 195 -6.47 -20.23 4.80
C GLN A 195 -6.14 -21.01 3.53
N GLY A 196 -5.83 -20.31 2.43
CA GLY A 196 -5.41 -20.95 1.17
C GLY A 196 -4.14 -21.78 1.31
N LEU A 197 -3.18 -21.34 2.11
CA LEU A 197 -1.96 -22.06 2.45
C LEU A 197 -2.25 -23.23 3.41
N GLN A 198 -3.07 -23.01 4.43
CA GLN A 198 -3.44 -24.00 5.42
C GLN A 198 -4.17 -25.19 4.80
N THR A 199 -5.07 -24.94 3.86
CA THR A 199 -5.86 -25.98 3.17
C THR A 199 -5.13 -26.61 1.99
N GLY A 200 -3.98 -26.08 1.57
CA GLY A 200 -3.25 -26.54 0.38
C GLY A 200 -3.91 -26.12 -0.95
N THR A 201 -4.85 -25.18 -0.93
CA THR A 201 -5.40 -24.55 -2.15
C THR A 201 -4.28 -23.90 -2.96
N VAL A 202 -3.30 -23.31 -2.26
CA VAL A 202 -2.01 -22.88 -2.78
C VAL A 202 -0.88 -23.51 -1.94
N ASN A 203 0.30 -23.69 -2.57
CA ASN A 203 1.46 -24.31 -1.92
C ASN A 203 2.45 -23.26 -1.40
N GLY A 204 2.32 -22.02 -1.86
CA GLY A 204 3.21 -20.93 -1.50
C GLY A 204 2.62 -19.58 -1.86
N THR A 205 3.34 -18.55 -1.47
CA THR A 205 3.01 -17.15 -1.77
C THR A 205 4.28 -16.32 -1.81
N GLU A 206 4.17 -15.07 -2.27
CA GLU A 206 5.24 -14.07 -2.21
C GLU A 206 4.79 -12.89 -1.36
N ASN A 207 5.64 -12.41 -0.49
CA ASN A 207 5.36 -11.21 0.31
C ASN A 207 6.64 -10.69 1.00
N THR A 208 6.50 -9.54 1.68
CA THR A 208 7.52 -8.98 2.56
C THR A 208 7.47 -9.64 3.94
N TRP A 209 8.54 -9.51 4.72
CA TRP A 209 8.63 -10.10 6.04
C TRP A 209 7.54 -9.58 7.00
N SER A 210 7.26 -8.27 6.98
CA SER A 210 6.25 -7.66 7.85
C SER A 210 4.84 -8.21 7.57
N ASN A 211 4.50 -8.45 6.31
CA ASN A 211 3.22 -9.04 5.94
C ASN A 211 3.16 -10.53 6.27
N TYR A 212 4.25 -11.27 6.15
CA TYR A 212 4.31 -12.67 6.56
C TYR A 212 4.10 -12.85 8.07
N GLU A 213 4.79 -12.04 8.88
CA GLU A 213 4.68 -12.09 10.33
C GLU A 213 3.29 -11.69 10.79
N SER A 214 2.76 -10.57 10.30
CA SER A 214 1.46 -10.04 10.72
C SER A 214 0.29 -10.96 10.34
N GLN A 215 0.41 -11.72 9.25
CA GLN A 215 -0.55 -12.75 8.84
C GLN A 215 -0.24 -14.15 9.41
N LYS A 216 0.82 -14.30 10.19
CA LYS A 216 1.25 -15.59 10.78
C LYS A 216 1.49 -16.68 9.72
N VAL A 217 1.98 -16.29 8.56
CA VAL A 217 2.22 -17.23 7.45
C VAL A 217 3.24 -18.31 7.83
N ASN A 218 4.15 -18.01 8.76
CA ASN A 218 5.11 -18.97 9.31
C ASN A 218 4.46 -20.14 10.08
N GLU A 219 3.18 -20.05 10.47
CA GLU A 219 2.45 -21.18 11.07
C GLU A 219 2.00 -22.23 10.01
N VAL A 220 1.88 -21.79 8.74
CA VAL A 220 1.35 -22.62 7.63
C VAL A 220 2.32 -22.76 6.46
N GLN A 221 3.52 -22.18 6.55
CA GLN A 221 4.59 -22.30 5.54
C GLN A 221 5.89 -22.74 6.20
N LYS A 222 6.45 -23.82 5.70
CA LYS A 222 7.65 -24.44 6.27
C LYS A 222 8.95 -23.78 5.82
N TYR A 223 8.98 -23.19 4.63
CA TYR A 223 10.19 -22.60 4.05
C TYR A 223 9.94 -21.20 3.52
N PHE A 224 10.90 -20.32 3.77
CA PHE A 224 10.96 -18.99 3.19
C PHE A 224 12.29 -18.82 2.46
N THR A 225 12.23 -18.63 1.14
CA THR A 225 13.41 -18.31 0.34
C THR A 225 13.61 -16.82 0.29
N GLU A 226 14.72 -16.33 0.83
CA GLU A 226 15.11 -14.92 0.79
C GLU A 226 15.59 -14.54 -0.62
N SER A 227 14.62 -14.35 -1.49
CA SER A 227 14.84 -14.15 -2.91
C SER A 227 15.06 -12.68 -3.29
N ASN A 228 14.43 -11.74 -2.58
CA ASN A 228 14.40 -10.31 -2.94
C ASN A 228 14.07 -10.10 -4.44
N HIS A 229 13.12 -10.90 -4.95
CA HIS A 229 12.83 -10.99 -6.38
C HIS A 229 11.85 -9.93 -6.88
N GLY A 230 11.19 -9.23 -6.00
CA GLY A 230 10.18 -8.23 -6.32
C GLY A 230 9.99 -7.23 -5.20
N LEU A 231 9.09 -6.31 -5.42
CA LEU A 231 8.81 -5.20 -4.53
C LEU A 231 7.34 -5.24 -4.07
N ILE A 232 7.09 -4.87 -2.83
CA ILE A 232 5.78 -4.35 -2.40
C ILE A 232 5.96 -2.91 -1.96
N ASP A 233 5.36 -2.03 -2.74
CA ASP A 233 5.13 -0.64 -2.41
C ASP A 233 3.64 -0.34 -2.49
N TYR A 234 3.22 0.70 -1.84
CA TYR A 234 1.84 1.16 -1.81
C TYR A 234 1.74 2.56 -2.40
N MET A 235 0.64 2.84 -3.06
CA MET A 235 0.27 4.20 -3.38
C MET A 235 -0.88 4.63 -2.47
N VAL A 236 -0.67 5.66 -1.68
CA VAL A 236 -1.77 6.32 -0.98
C VAL A 236 -2.57 7.08 -2.01
N ILE A 237 -3.85 6.77 -2.10
CA ILE A 237 -4.76 7.34 -3.09
C ILE A 237 -6.02 7.90 -2.43
N THR A 238 -6.63 8.85 -3.13
CA THR A 238 -7.93 9.42 -2.77
C THR A 238 -8.81 9.57 -4.01
N ASN A 239 -10.12 9.74 -3.81
CA ASN A 239 -11.03 10.12 -4.87
C ASN A 239 -10.76 11.60 -5.25
N SER A 240 -10.50 11.87 -6.54
CA SER A 240 -10.17 13.23 -7.01
C SER A 240 -11.27 14.24 -6.68
N LYS A 241 -12.55 13.87 -6.86
CA LYS A 241 -13.68 14.76 -6.58
C LYS A 241 -13.77 15.09 -5.08
N PHE A 242 -13.52 14.11 -4.21
CA PHE A 242 -13.48 14.34 -2.77
C PHE A 242 -12.37 15.30 -2.40
N TRP A 243 -11.15 15.05 -2.89
CA TRP A 243 -9.96 15.84 -2.56
C TRP A 243 -10.05 17.29 -3.06
N ASP A 244 -10.52 17.47 -4.29
CA ASP A 244 -10.70 18.80 -4.89
C ASP A 244 -11.84 19.59 -4.22
N GLY A 245 -12.81 18.89 -3.63
CA GLY A 245 -13.93 19.49 -2.89
C GLY A 245 -13.59 19.91 -1.45
N LEU A 246 -12.40 19.55 -0.94
CA LEU A 246 -11.96 19.98 0.39
C LEU A 246 -11.70 21.49 0.44
N PRO A 247 -12.03 22.15 1.57
CA PRO A 247 -11.57 23.52 1.81
C PRO A 247 -10.07 23.64 1.58
N PRO A 248 -9.58 24.69 0.87
CA PRO A 248 -8.18 24.79 0.46
C PRO A 248 -7.17 24.72 1.60
N ASP A 249 -7.50 25.27 2.76
CA ASP A 249 -6.66 25.25 3.95
C ASP A 249 -6.58 23.84 4.58
N ILE A 250 -7.70 23.10 4.62
CA ILE A 250 -7.72 21.71 5.07
C ILE A 250 -6.91 20.83 4.12
N ARG A 251 -7.14 20.97 2.81
CA ARG A 251 -6.40 20.21 1.81
C ARG A 251 -4.90 20.45 1.91
N SER A 252 -4.48 21.72 1.99
CA SER A 252 -3.06 22.06 2.13
C SER A 252 -2.44 21.49 3.39
N GLU A 253 -3.15 21.44 4.52
CA GLU A 253 -2.63 20.84 5.75
C GLU A 253 -2.56 19.33 5.66
N LEU A 254 -3.56 18.66 5.07
CA LEU A 254 -3.53 17.21 4.83
C LEU A 254 -2.39 16.80 3.88
N GLU A 255 -2.06 17.62 2.87
CA GLU A 255 -0.92 17.40 1.98
C GLU A 255 0.41 17.46 2.74
N LYS A 256 0.60 18.44 3.65
CA LYS A 256 1.78 18.52 4.51
C LYS A 256 1.89 17.32 5.45
N ILE A 257 0.77 16.94 6.07
CA ILE A 257 0.71 15.75 6.95
C ILE A 257 1.07 14.50 6.17
N MET A 258 0.53 14.34 4.95
CA MET A 258 0.85 13.18 4.11
C MET A 258 2.34 13.12 3.78
N ALA A 259 2.96 14.24 3.46
CA ALA A 259 4.40 14.30 3.19
C ALA A 259 5.22 13.89 4.43
N GLU A 260 4.86 14.39 5.62
CA GLU A 260 5.53 14.05 6.88
C GLU A 260 5.37 12.56 7.22
N VAL A 261 4.15 12.04 7.13
CA VAL A 261 3.85 10.62 7.36
C VAL A 261 4.62 9.73 6.39
N THR A 262 4.71 10.14 5.13
CA THR A 262 5.44 9.38 4.10
C THR A 262 6.93 9.23 4.45
N VAL A 263 7.57 10.31 4.90
CA VAL A 263 8.98 10.26 5.36
C VAL A 263 9.14 9.26 6.51
N GLU A 264 8.24 9.29 7.49
CA GLU A 264 8.33 8.42 8.66
C GLU A 264 8.05 6.95 8.30
N VAL A 265 7.02 6.66 7.48
CA VAL A 265 6.71 5.31 7.01
C VAL A 265 7.91 4.72 6.26
N ASN A 266 8.45 5.46 5.30
CA ASN A 266 9.53 4.97 4.45
C ASN A 266 10.82 4.74 5.25
N LYS A 267 11.11 5.61 6.22
CA LYS A 267 12.23 5.43 7.14
C LYS A 267 12.12 4.18 8.01
N GLN A 268 10.91 3.82 8.46
CA GLN A 268 10.70 2.70 9.38
C GLN A 268 10.51 1.36 8.67
N ALA A 269 10.18 1.35 7.39
CA ALA A 269 9.79 0.14 6.66
C ALA A 269 10.84 -0.97 6.74
N GLU A 270 12.11 -0.65 6.52
CA GLU A 270 13.20 -1.63 6.59
C GLU A 270 13.36 -2.22 8.00
N ALA A 271 13.37 -1.37 9.04
CA ALA A 271 13.51 -1.83 10.43
C ALA A 271 12.35 -2.74 10.85
N LEU A 272 11.11 -2.41 10.42
CA LEU A 272 9.95 -3.24 10.69
C LEU A 272 10.02 -4.60 9.97
N ASN A 273 10.52 -4.66 8.74
CA ASN A 273 10.75 -5.92 8.05
C ASN A 273 11.83 -6.77 8.70
N GLN A 274 12.95 -6.17 9.12
CA GLN A 274 14.01 -6.91 9.83
C GLN A 274 13.51 -7.45 11.17
N SER A 275 12.75 -6.66 11.92
CA SER A 275 12.11 -7.11 13.17
C SER A 275 11.14 -8.26 12.92
N ALA A 276 10.33 -8.20 11.86
CA ALA A 276 9.40 -9.26 11.49
C ALA A 276 10.11 -10.53 11.05
N LYS A 277 11.20 -10.43 10.27
CA LYS A 277 12.07 -11.57 9.91
C LYS A 277 12.59 -12.24 11.17
N GLN A 278 13.11 -11.45 12.13
CA GLN A 278 13.63 -12.01 13.38
C GLN A 278 12.57 -12.76 14.19
N LYS A 279 11.35 -12.22 14.29
CA LYS A 279 10.23 -12.91 14.97
C LYS A 279 9.87 -14.25 14.30
N ILE A 280 9.91 -14.33 12.97
CA ILE A 280 9.69 -15.59 12.24
C ILE A 280 10.80 -16.60 12.56
N ILE A 281 12.07 -16.16 12.64
CA ILE A 281 13.22 -16.99 13.03
C ILE A 281 13.03 -17.50 14.47
N ASP A 282 12.68 -16.61 15.40
CA ASP A 282 12.54 -16.92 16.83
C ASP A 282 11.38 -17.89 17.09
N ALA A 283 10.34 -17.86 16.27
CA ALA A 283 9.22 -18.80 16.33
C ALA A 283 9.61 -20.25 16.05
N LYS A 284 10.71 -20.48 15.32
CA LYS A 284 11.24 -21.82 14.97
C LYS A 284 10.23 -22.75 14.28
N THR A 285 9.25 -22.17 13.62
CA THR A 285 8.20 -22.88 12.87
C THR A 285 8.58 -23.09 11.40
N SER A 286 9.54 -22.30 10.92
CA SER A 286 9.92 -22.26 9.51
C SER A 286 11.44 -22.17 9.36
N GLU A 287 11.93 -22.60 8.21
CA GLU A 287 13.32 -22.48 7.78
C GLU A 287 13.48 -21.33 6.79
N ILE A 288 14.49 -20.50 6.97
CA ILE A 288 14.84 -19.43 6.03
C ILE A 288 16.00 -19.91 5.16
N ILE A 289 15.79 -19.87 3.86
CA ILE A 289 16.76 -20.25 2.83
C ILE A 289 17.39 -18.97 2.28
N GLU A 290 18.66 -18.77 2.53
CA GLU A 290 19.46 -17.73 1.93
C GLU A 290 20.04 -18.25 0.60
N LEU A 291 19.68 -17.59 -0.51
CA LEU A 291 20.19 -17.96 -1.83
C LEU A 291 21.66 -17.58 -1.98
N THR A 292 22.45 -18.52 -2.47
CA THR A 292 23.80 -18.19 -2.97
C THR A 292 23.71 -17.24 -4.17
N PRO A 293 24.79 -16.50 -4.50
CA PRO A 293 24.80 -15.64 -5.69
C PRO A 293 24.45 -16.40 -6.99
N GLN A 294 24.87 -17.65 -7.12
CA GLN A 294 24.60 -18.50 -8.27
C GLN A 294 23.11 -18.90 -8.35
N GLU A 295 22.52 -19.29 -7.23
CA GLU A 295 21.08 -19.58 -7.16
C GLU A 295 20.25 -18.36 -7.48
N ARG A 296 20.58 -17.19 -6.89
CA ARG A 296 19.90 -15.91 -7.18
C ARG A 296 20.01 -15.55 -8.67
N ALA A 297 21.16 -15.74 -9.29
CA ALA A 297 21.33 -15.49 -10.72
C ALA A 297 20.42 -16.39 -11.57
N GLN A 298 20.22 -17.66 -11.20
CA GLN A 298 19.29 -18.55 -11.90
C GLN A 298 17.84 -18.05 -11.81
N TRP A 299 17.40 -17.57 -10.66
CA TRP A 299 16.08 -16.98 -10.50
C TRP A 299 15.90 -15.74 -11.37
N ARG A 300 16.90 -14.83 -11.38
CA ARG A 300 16.88 -13.62 -12.22
C ARG A 300 16.78 -13.99 -13.71
N GLU A 301 17.62 -14.91 -14.19
CA GLU A 301 17.60 -15.34 -15.59
C GLU A 301 16.28 -15.99 -15.98
N ALA A 302 15.71 -16.83 -15.12
CA ALA A 302 14.44 -17.49 -15.40
C ALA A 302 13.26 -16.50 -15.50
N MET A 303 13.30 -15.40 -14.76
CA MET A 303 12.24 -14.40 -14.73
C MET A 303 12.48 -13.19 -15.66
N LYS A 304 13.72 -12.94 -16.11
CA LYS A 304 14.09 -11.82 -16.98
C LYS A 304 13.21 -11.69 -18.24
N PRO A 305 12.78 -12.78 -18.92
CA PRO A 305 11.92 -12.68 -20.10
C PRO A 305 10.59 -11.97 -19.86
N VAL A 306 10.13 -11.86 -18.61
CA VAL A 306 8.91 -11.15 -18.24
C VAL A 306 9.02 -9.65 -18.60
N TRP A 307 10.20 -9.06 -18.45
CA TRP A 307 10.43 -7.66 -18.80
C TRP A 307 10.09 -7.37 -20.27
N LYS A 308 10.59 -8.21 -21.18
CA LYS A 308 10.34 -8.05 -22.63
C LYS A 308 8.88 -8.22 -22.98
N LYS A 309 8.18 -9.10 -22.25
CA LYS A 309 6.75 -9.35 -22.46
C LYS A 309 5.90 -8.11 -22.17
N PHE A 310 6.26 -7.35 -21.15
CA PHE A 310 5.49 -6.17 -20.70
C PHE A 310 6.07 -4.83 -21.15
N GLU A 311 7.21 -4.83 -21.87
CA GLU A 311 7.89 -3.62 -22.34
C GLU A 311 6.97 -2.70 -23.15
N GLY A 312 6.12 -3.27 -24.00
CA GLY A 312 5.19 -2.48 -24.84
C GLY A 312 4.05 -1.83 -24.04
N GLU A 313 3.65 -2.40 -22.91
CA GLU A 313 2.60 -1.85 -22.05
C GLU A 313 3.16 -0.83 -21.04
N ILE A 314 4.33 -1.12 -20.47
CA ILE A 314 4.99 -0.30 -19.45
C ILE A 314 5.70 0.89 -20.10
N GLY A 315 6.39 0.67 -21.21
CA GLY A 315 7.27 1.60 -21.90
C GLY A 315 8.75 1.26 -21.67
N ALA A 316 9.50 1.09 -22.75
CA ALA A 316 10.92 0.76 -22.70
C ALA A 316 11.73 1.82 -21.93
N ASP A 317 11.45 3.11 -22.19
CA ASP A 317 12.14 4.23 -21.52
C ASP A 317 11.95 4.22 -20.00
N LEU A 318 10.76 3.80 -19.53
CA LEU A 318 10.48 3.71 -18.11
C LEU A 318 11.22 2.53 -17.46
N ILE A 319 11.30 1.39 -18.15
CA ILE A 319 12.09 0.22 -17.71
C ILE A 319 13.57 0.58 -17.64
N ASP A 320 14.09 1.25 -18.65
CA ASP A 320 15.48 1.72 -18.68
C ASP A 320 15.77 2.73 -17.54
N ALA A 321 14.84 3.63 -17.27
CA ALA A 321 14.98 4.57 -16.15
C ALA A 321 15.03 3.84 -14.80
N ALA A 322 14.19 2.80 -14.62
CA ALA A 322 14.20 2.00 -13.42
C ALA A 322 15.47 1.14 -13.28
N ASP A 323 15.96 0.55 -14.37
CA ASP A 323 17.21 -0.23 -14.36
C ASP A 323 18.42 0.67 -14.04
N LYS A 324 18.47 1.88 -14.61
CA LYS A 324 19.49 2.90 -14.32
C LYS A 324 19.47 3.38 -12.86
N SER A 325 18.31 3.38 -12.21
CA SER A 325 18.19 3.78 -10.80
C SER A 325 18.93 2.84 -9.83
N ASN A 326 19.35 1.65 -10.29
CA ASN A 326 20.19 0.73 -9.52
C ASN A 326 21.64 1.23 -9.36
N GLN A 327 22.03 2.21 -10.15
CA GLN A 327 23.35 2.85 -10.02
C GLN A 327 23.24 4.06 -9.09
N PRO A 328 24.20 4.26 -8.17
CA PRO A 328 24.19 5.40 -7.25
C PRO A 328 24.32 6.74 -7.96
#